data_267ce8d50cd6b4f187f2b1bc15e180f5
#
_entry.id   267ce8d50cd6b4f187f2b1bc15e180f5
#
_cell.length_a   1.000
_cell.length_b   1.000
_cell.length_c   1.000
_cell.angle_alpha   90.00
_cell.angle_beta   90.00
_cell.angle_gamma   90.00
#
_symmetry.space_group_name_H-M   'P 1'
#
loop_
_entity.id
_entity.type
_entity.pdbx_description
1 polymer ?
#
loop_
_entity_poly.entity_id
_entity_poly.type
_entity_poly.pdbx_seq_one_letter_code
_entity_poly.pdbx_strand_id
1 'polypeptide(L)'
;LFPLILFMGVYWLGLYFEHLEHEIGADFAGRIQKIQSLREVTWETIYMLLLDSLHIIFTKFTLYIVVIILSPVLALLSERIEKILTGNKYKFSLRQLVSDIKRGMQIALRNIFWEYFFIVIILGVASLLGGTTKNVLIFSFPIAIGFYFYGFAFLDYINERRRLNIQQSIYFVSKHKGLAIAIGSIYSIFFLSFFYVFRNFSKLPPDTSTQILWGTILVITFILAAVAPILAITSATLSMHELVDL
;
A
#
# COMPACT_ATOMS: atom_id res chain seq x y z
N LEU A 1 -16.72 -5.94 -1.09
CA LEU A 1 -17.10 -5.01 -0.03
C LEU A 1 -16.09 -4.99 1.12
N PHE A 2 -15.69 -6.17 1.64
CA PHE A 2 -14.75 -6.27 2.77
C PHE A 2 -13.40 -5.55 2.56
N PRO A 3 -12.70 -5.66 1.42
CA PRO A 3 -11.45 -4.93 1.18
C PRO A 3 -11.60 -3.41 1.28
N LEU A 4 -12.75 -2.90 0.87
CA LEU A 4 -13.03 -1.47 0.91
C LEU A 4 -13.37 -0.96 2.29
N ILE A 5 -14.18 -1.70 3.04
CA ILE A 5 -14.48 -1.37 4.45
C ILE A 5 -13.16 -1.32 5.22
N LEU A 6 -12.29 -2.30 4.98
CA LEU A 6 -10.97 -2.36 5.58
C LEU A 6 -10.12 -1.15 5.19
N PHE A 7 -10.06 -0.84 3.88
CA PHE A 7 -9.33 0.31 3.37
C PHE A 7 -9.85 1.62 3.99
N MET A 8 -11.17 1.80 4.01
CA MET A 8 -11.79 2.99 4.63
C MET A 8 -11.46 3.09 6.11
N GLY A 9 -11.48 1.97 6.85
CA GLY A 9 -11.12 1.94 8.27
C GLY A 9 -9.67 2.31 8.52
N VAL A 10 -8.73 1.74 7.77
CA VAL A 10 -7.29 2.05 7.88
C VAL A 10 -7.01 3.51 7.49
N TYR A 11 -7.66 3.97 6.43
CA TYR A 11 -7.54 5.36 6.00
C TYR A 11 -8.11 6.36 7.02
N TRP A 12 -9.29 6.06 7.58
CA TRP A 12 -9.90 6.89 8.61
C TRP A 12 -9.01 6.98 9.86
N LEU A 13 -8.36 5.88 10.21
CA LEU A 13 -7.35 5.89 11.28
C LEU A 13 -6.16 6.80 10.94
N GLY A 14 -5.72 6.82 9.70
CA GLY A 14 -4.69 7.75 9.22
C GLY A 14 -5.11 9.21 9.36
N LEU A 15 -6.35 9.56 8.97
CA LEU A 15 -6.90 10.91 9.14
C LEU A 15 -7.04 11.30 10.62
N TYR A 16 -7.36 10.34 11.48
CA TYR A 16 -7.41 10.57 12.92
C TYR A 16 -6.03 10.94 13.48
N PHE A 17 -4.97 10.26 13.04
CA PHE A 17 -3.60 10.64 13.42
C PHE A 17 -3.17 11.99 12.84
N GLU A 18 -3.58 12.33 11.63
CA GLU A 18 -3.37 13.67 11.04
C GLU A 18 -4.04 14.76 11.88
N HIS A 19 -5.26 14.51 12.34
CA HIS A 19 -5.98 15.45 13.20
C HIS A 19 -5.29 15.63 14.56
N LEU A 20 -4.89 14.52 15.20
CA LEU A 20 -4.13 14.57 16.45
C LEU A 20 -2.81 15.33 16.30
N GLU A 21 -2.09 15.11 15.20
CA GLU A 21 -0.86 15.82 14.88
C GLU A 21 -1.10 17.34 14.76
N HIS A 22 -2.18 17.75 14.07
CA HIS A 22 -2.54 19.15 13.94
C HIS A 22 -2.93 19.81 15.28
N GLU A 23 -3.75 19.13 16.10
CA GLU A 23 -4.12 19.62 17.41
C GLU A 23 -2.91 19.80 18.34
N ILE A 24 -2.07 18.77 18.41
CA ILE A 24 -0.89 18.75 19.25
C ILE A 24 0.20 19.68 18.69
N GLY A 25 0.34 19.77 17.36
CA GLY A 25 1.29 20.67 16.72
C GLY A 25 0.98 22.16 16.96
N ALA A 26 -0.28 22.52 16.95
CA ALA A 26 -0.71 23.89 17.27
C ALA A 26 -0.40 24.26 18.75
N ASP A 27 -0.61 23.30 19.67
CA ASP A 27 -0.28 23.46 21.08
C ASP A 27 1.25 23.42 21.32
N PHE A 28 1.98 22.58 20.57
CA PHE A 28 3.44 22.47 20.59
C PHE A 28 4.14 23.77 20.23
N ALA A 29 3.72 24.46 19.16
CA ALA A 29 4.27 25.75 18.77
C ALA A 29 4.10 26.81 19.88
N GLY A 30 2.96 26.77 20.61
CA GLY A 30 2.72 27.63 21.77
C GLY A 30 3.52 27.24 23.02
N ARG A 31 3.83 25.94 23.19
CA ARG A 31 4.61 25.43 24.34
C ARG A 31 6.09 25.64 24.16
N ILE A 32 6.65 25.48 22.95
CA ILE A 32 8.09 25.72 22.69
C ILE A 32 8.51 27.11 23.16
N GLN A 33 7.65 28.12 23.01
CA GLN A 33 7.95 29.48 23.52
C GLN A 33 7.98 29.57 25.05
N LYS A 34 7.45 28.59 25.78
CA LYS A 34 7.37 28.56 27.24
C LYS A 34 8.32 27.55 27.89
N ILE A 35 8.99 26.72 27.11
CA ILE A 35 9.82 25.63 27.63
C ILE A 35 11.13 26.17 28.22
N GLN A 36 11.39 25.83 29.47
CA GLN A 36 12.59 26.26 30.24
C GLN A 36 13.68 25.16 30.28
N SER A 37 13.41 23.95 29.85
CA SER A 37 14.38 22.84 29.91
C SER A 37 14.54 22.07 28.59
N LEU A 38 15.80 21.76 28.24
CA LEU A 38 16.14 20.92 27.06
C LEU A 38 15.47 19.54 27.10
N ARG A 39 15.23 19.01 28.30
CA ARG A 39 14.60 17.68 28.47
C ARG A 39 13.14 17.66 28.02
N GLU A 40 12.38 18.71 28.31
CA GLU A 40 10.97 18.84 27.88
C GLU A 40 10.89 18.99 26.38
N VAL A 41 11.77 19.82 25.79
CA VAL A 41 11.87 19.94 24.30
C VAL A 41 12.09 18.56 23.65
N THR A 42 12.97 17.74 24.23
CA THR A 42 13.31 16.44 23.66
C THR A 42 12.12 15.49 23.69
N TRP A 43 11.36 15.41 24.79
CA TRP A 43 10.20 14.54 24.90
C TRP A 43 9.05 14.95 23.98
N GLU A 44 8.75 16.23 23.92
CA GLU A 44 7.73 16.78 23.02
C GLU A 44 8.10 16.52 21.55
N THR A 45 9.36 16.72 21.19
CA THR A 45 9.85 16.43 19.83
C THR A 45 9.76 14.95 19.47
N ILE A 46 10.12 14.04 20.40
CA ILE A 46 9.99 12.60 20.20
C ILE A 46 8.53 12.21 20.00
N TYR A 47 7.62 12.78 20.78
CA TYR A 47 6.19 12.51 20.67
C TYR A 47 5.62 12.96 19.32
N MET A 48 5.99 14.15 18.85
CA MET A 48 5.60 14.65 17.52
C MET A 48 6.14 13.76 16.40
N LEU A 49 7.41 13.36 16.47
CA LEU A 49 8.00 12.44 15.49
C LEU A 49 7.30 11.07 15.49
N LEU A 50 6.82 10.61 16.63
CA LEU A 50 6.03 9.38 16.74
C LEU A 50 4.68 9.51 16.04
N LEU A 51 3.96 10.60 16.27
CA LEU A 51 2.67 10.87 15.61
C LEU A 51 2.82 11.01 14.10
N ASP A 52 3.81 11.79 13.64
CA ASP A 52 4.18 11.92 12.24
C ASP A 52 4.46 10.55 11.61
N SER A 53 5.22 9.72 12.30
CA SER A 53 5.55 8.37 11.83
C SER A 53 4.30 7.50 11.71
N LEU A 54 3.38 7.57 12.69
CA LEU A 54 2.11 6.85 12.65
C LEU A 54 1.22 7.35 11.50
N HIS A 55 1.08 8.67 11.36
CA HIS A 55 0.36 9.27 10.24
C HIS A 55 0.90 8.76 8.90
N ILE A 56 2.21 8.82 8.70
CA ILE A 56 2.87 8.33 7.48
C ILE A 56 2.59 6.84 7.26
N ILE A 57 2.71 6.01 8.30
CA ILE A 57 2.47 4.57 8.21
C ILE A 57 1.03 4.30 7.77
N PHE A 58 0.05 4.90 8.42
CA PHE A 58 -1.36 4.62 8.12
C PHE A 58 -1.85 5.27 6.83
N THR A 59 -1.29 6.42 6.41
CA THR A 59 -1.70 7.08 5.17
C THR A 59 -0.93 6.59 3.95
N LYS A 60 0.39 6.47 4.05
CA LYS A 60 1.25 6.08 2.91
C LYS A 60 1.28 4.56 2.69
N PHE A 61 1.22 3.78 3.77
CA PHE A 61 1.28 2.32 3.71
C PHE A 61 -0.08 1.63 3.85
N THR A 62 -1.18 2.37 3.76
CA THR A 62 -2.55 1.81 3.78
C THR A 62 -2.69 0.62 2.84
N LEU A 63 -2.14 0.70 1.63
CA LEU A 63 -2.23 -0.38 0.64
C LEU A 63 -1.54 -1.67 1.13
N TYR A 64 -0.41 -1.57 1.84
CA TYR A 64 0.26 -2.73 2.44
C TYR A 64 -0.56 -3.33 3.58
N ILE A 65 -1.11 -2.48 4.45
CA ILE A 65 -1.96 -2.93 5.57
C ILE A 65 -3.17 -3.69 5.03
N VAL A 66 -3.80 -3.18 3.98
CA VAL A 66 -4.92 -3.85 3.30
C VAL A 66 -4.49 -5.20 2.74
N VAL A 67 -3.35 -5.29 2.05
CA VAL A 67 -2.85 -6.57 1.50
C VAL A 67 -2.52 -7.56 2.62
N ILE A 68 -1.92 -7.12 3.72
CA ILE A 68 -1.61 -7.99 4.88
C ILE A 68 -2.89 -8.57 5.48
N ILE A 69 -3.89 -7.74 5.74
CA ILE A 69 -5.16 -8.19 6.35
C ILE A 69 -5.97 -9.06 5.38
N LEU A 70 -5.87 -8.78 4.07
CA LEU A 70 -6.49 -9.62 3.03
C LEU A 70 -5.71 -10.90 2.74
N SER A 71 -4.50 -11.07 3.26
CA SER A 71 -3.63 -12.21 2.93
C SER A 71 -4.32 -13.57 3.01
N PRO A 72 -5.16 -13.90 4.02
CA PRO A 72 -5.86 -15.18 4.06
C PRO A 72 -6.83 -15.36 2.89
N VAL A 73 -7.54 -14.30 2.53
CA VAL A 73 -8.51 -14.33 1.43
C VAL A 73 -7.80 -14.45 0.08
N LEU A 74 -6.70 -13.73 -0.09
CA LEU A 74 -5.88 -13.77 -1.30
C LEU A 74 -5.24 -15.15 -1.49
N ALA A 75 -4.75 -15.76 -0.42
CA ALA A 75 -4.21 -17.11 -0.44
C ALA A 75 -5.27 -18.13 -0.88
N LEU A 76 -6.46 -18.11 -0.27
CA LEU A 76 -7.57 -19.01 -0.65
C LEU A 76 -8.02 -18.80 -2.10
N LEU A 77 -8.09 -17.54 -2.56
CA LEU A 77 -8.47 -17.23 -3.93
C LEU A 77 -7.47 -17.80 -4.92
N SER A 78 -6.19 -17.58 -4.66
CA SER A 78 -5.13 -18.06 -5.52
C SER A 78 -5.04 -19.60 -5.53
N GLU A 79 -5.31 -20.29 -4.39
CA GLU A 79 -5.45 -21.77 -4.35
C GLU A 79 -6.62 -22.27 -5.21
N ARG A 80 -7.73 -21.55 -5.22
CA ARG A 80 -8.88 -21.90 -6.08
C ARG A 80 -8.56 -21.74 -7.57
N ILE A 81 -7.85 -20.68 -7.93
CA ILE A 81 -7.43 -20.45 -9.32
C ILE A 81 -6.47 -21.56 -9.76
N GLU A 82 -5.47 -21.87 -8.94
CA GLU A 82 -4.51 -22.92 -9.25
C GLU A 82 -5.17 -24.31 -9.35
N LYS A 83 -6.17 -24.59 -8.49
CA LYS A 83 -6.98 -25.80 -8.60
C LYS A 83 -7.72 -25.90 -9.92
N ILE A 84 -8.21 -24.78 -10.46
CA ILE A 84 -8.89 -24.75 -11.76
C ILE A 84 -7.89 -25.02 -12.88
N LEU A 85 -6.69 -24.46 -12.79
CA LEU A 85 -5.65 -24.57 -13.82
C LEU A 85 -4.96 -25.93 -13.84
N THR A 86 -4.62 -26.47 -12.65
CA THR A 86 -3.76 -27.65 -12.50
C THR A 86 -4.49 -28.90 -11.97
N GLY A 87 -5.69 -28.74 -11.42
CA GLY A 87 -6.41 -29.79 -10.72
C GLY A 87 -5.89 -30.09 -9.30
N ASN A 88 -4.83 -29.44 -8.85
CA ASN A 88 -4.24 -29.64 -7.54
C ASN A 88 -5.21 -29.22 -6.42
N LYS A 89 -5.28 -30.05 -5.35
CA LYS A 89 -6.12 -29.77 -4.19
C LYS A 89 -5.24 -29.42 -2.98
N TYR A 90 -5.47 -28.25 -2.43
CA TYR A 90 -4.82 -27.80 -1.21
C TYR A 90 -5.72 -28.10 -0.01
N LYS A 91 -5.13 -28.63 1.09
CA LYS A 91 -5.84 -28.84 2.34
C LYS A 91 -5.74 -27.58 3.19
N PHE A 92 -6.88 -27.01 3.56
CA PHE A 92 -6.90 -25.88 4.47
C PHE A 92 -6.31 -26.27 5.83
N SER A 93 -5.40 -25.45 6.34
CA SER A 93 -4.79 -25.61 7.65
C SER A 93 -4.65 -24.24 8.33
N LEU A 94 -5.26 -24.10 9.52
CA LEU A 94 -5.12 -22.87 10.34
C LEU A 94 -3.67 -22.56 10.69
N ARG A 95 -2.84 -23.58 10.91
CA ARG A 95 -1.41 -23.42 11.19
C ARG A 95 -0.68 -22.81 10.00
N GLN A 96 -1.02 -23.24 8.79
CA GLN A 96 -0.46 -22.67 7.56
C GLN A 96 -0.92 -21.24 7.39
N LEU A 97 -2.20 -20.93 7.60
CA LEU A 97 -2.74 -19.59 7.52
C LEU A 97 -1.98 -18.59 8.42
N VAL A 98 -1.69 -18.96 9.67
CA VAL A 98 -0.89 -18.12 10.58
C VAL A 98 0.54 -17.93 10.08
N SER A 99 1.14 -18.99 9.52
CA SER A 99 2.46 -18.92 8.89
C SER A 99 2.47 -17.95 7.71
N ASP A 100 1.46 -18.03 6.85
CA ASP A 100 1.30 -17.20 5.65
C ASP A 100 1.13 -15.72 6.03
N ILE A 101 0.31 -15.42 7.06
CA ILE A 101 0.19 -14.06 7.60
C ILE A 101 1.53 -13.54 8.12
N LYS A 102 2.26 -14.35 8.91
CA LYS A 102 3.57 -13.97 9.43
C LYS A 102 4.56 -13.67 8.31
N ARG A 103 4.60 -14.53 7.29
CA ARG A 103 5.44 -14.34 6.11
C ARG A 103 5.04 -13.08 5.35
N GLY A 104 3.75 -12.90 5.06
CA GLY A 104 3.22 -11.72 4.39
C GLY A 104 3.59 -10.43 5.11
N MET A 105 3.51 -10.43 6.45
CA MET A 105 3.94 -9.30 7.27
C MET A 105 5.46 -9.03 7.17
N GLN A 106 6.30 -10.07 7.21
CA GLN A 106 7.74 -9.93 7.04
C GLN A 106 8.11 -9.34 5.67
N ILE A 107 7.47 -9.82 4.61
CA ILE A 107 7.66 -9.29 3.25
C ILE A 107 7.18 -7.84 3.14
N ALA A 108 6.00 -7.53 3.69
CA ALA A 108 5.47 -6.18 3.65
C ALA A 108 6.37 -5.19 4.40
N LEU A 109 6.82 -5.52 5.63
CA LEU A 109 7.74 -4.66 6.39
C LEU A 109 9.06 -4.44 5.66
N ARG A 110 9.62 -5.50 5.05
CA ARG A 110 10.81 -5.38 4.22
C ARG A 110 10.57 -4.48 3.00
N ASN A 111 9.45 -4.65 2.32
CA ASN A 111 9.11 -3.86 1.13
C ASN A 111 8.92 -2.40 1.50
N ILE A 112 8.19 -2.11 2.58
CA ILE A 112 8.01 -0.76 3.13
C ILE A 112 9.38 -0.12 3.42
N PHE A 113 10.28 -0.84 4.08
CA PHE A 113 11.62 -0.33 4.39
C PHE A 113 12.38 0.06 3.12
N TRP A 114 12.43 -0.81 2.12
CA TRP A 114 13.15 -0.54 0.88
C TRP A 114 12.47 0.53 0.02
N GLU A 115 11.16 0.53 -0.05
CA GLU A 115 10.39 1.58 -0.74
C GLU A 115 10.69 2.94 -0.15
N TYR A 116 10.62 3.05 1.19
CA TYR A 116 10.92 4.30 1.89
C TYR A 116 12.38 4.73 1.70
N PHE A 117 13.30 3.79 1.77
CA PHE A 117 14.73 4.06 1.54
C PHE A 117 14.97 4.68 0.16
N PHE A 118 14.38 4.11 -0.89
CA PHE A 118 14.49 4.67 -2.23
C PHE A 118 13.79 6.02 -2.37
N ILE A 119 12.62 6.20 -1.75
CA ILE A 119 11.90 7.48 -1.75
C ILE A 119 12.77 8.57 -1.11
N VAL A 120 13.38 8.31 0.03
CA VAL A 120 14.25 9.28 0.73
C VAL A 120 15.45 9.67 -0.14
N ILE A 121 16.10 8.71 -0.79
CA ILE A 121 17.19 8.99 -1.72
C ILE A 121 16.72 9.90 -2.86
N ILE A 122 15.58 9.58 -3.47
CA ILE A 122 15.04 10.39 -4.58
C ILE A 122 14.64 11.79 -4.13
N LEU A 123 14.03 11.92 -2.95
CA LEU A 123 13.73 13.25 -2.39
C LEU A 123 15.01 14.05 -2.14
N GLY A 124 16.06 13.40 -1.63
CA GLY A 124 17.38 14.01 -1.48
C GLY A 124 17.96 14.50 -2.81
N VAL A 125 17.95 13.64 -3.85
CA VAL A 125 18.41 14.01 -5.19
C VAL A 125 17.52 15.13 -5.80
N ALA A 126 16.20 15.02 -5.66
CA ALA A 126 15.27 16.01 -6.17
C ALA A 126 15.43 17.37 -5.48
N SER A 127 15.87 17.39 -4.22
CA SER A 127 16.13 18.65 -3.51
C SER A 127 17.29 19.46 -4.12
N LEU A 128 18.23 18.77 -4.77
CA LEU A 128 19.37 19.39 -5.49
C LEU A 128 18.96 19.90 -6.87
N LEU A 129 17.81 19.51 -7.37
CA LEU A 129 17.28 19.90 -8.68
C LEU A 129 16.26 21.03 -8.52
N GLY A 130 16.10 21.82 -9.56
CA GLY A 130 15.12 22.91 -9.61
C GLY A 130 13.98 22.65 -10.60
N GLY A 131 12.93 23.47 -10.51
CA GLY A 131 11.89 23.57 -11.54
C GLY A 131 11.07 22.31 -11.76
N THR A 132 10.68 22.07 -13.00
CA THR A 132 9.78 20.99 -13.42
C THR A 132 10.36 19.59 -13.13
N THR A 133 11.68 19.41 -13.31
CA THR A 133 12.38 18.13 -13.08
C THR A 133 12.22 17.65 -11.65
N LYS A 134 12.35 18.53 -10.67
CA LYS A 134 12.10 18.25 -9.25
C LYS A 134 10.69 17.70 -9.04
N ASN A 135 9.68 18.41 -9.55
CA ASN A 135 8.27 18.05 -9.37
C ASN A 135 7.94 16.70 -10.02
N VAL A 136 8.46 16.44 -11.22
CA VAL A 136 8.28 15.17 -11.91
C VAL A 136 8.90 14.02 -11.11
N LEU A 137 10.11 14.16 -10.59
CA LEU A 137 10.77 13.13 -9.78
C LEU A 137 10.00 12.84 -8.50
N ILE A 138 9.63 13.87 -7.75
CA ILE A 138 8.90 13.71 -6.48
C ILE A 138 7.55 13.03 -6.68
N PHE A 139 6.87 13.28 -7.80
CA PHE A 139 5.56 12.69 -8.07
C PHE A 139 5.65 11.29 -8.67
N SER A 140 6.44 11.12 -9.75
CA SER A 140 6.42 9.88 -10.55
C SER A 140 7.17 8.72 -9.91
N PHE A 141 8.28 9.01 -9.22
CA PHE A 141 9.18 7.98 -8.73
C PHE A 141 8.59 7.16 -7.57
N PRO A 142 7.96 7.76 -6.54
CA PRO A 142 7.30 7.00 -5.49
C PRO A 142 6.21 6.08 -6.03
N ILE A 143 5.45 6.54 -7.03
CA ILE A 143 4.41 5.72 -7.68
C ILE A 143 5.03 4.52 -8.39
N ALA A 144 6.08 4.74 -9.18
CA ALA A 144 6.74 3.68 -9.93
C ALA A 144 7.40 2.63 -9.01
N ILE A 145 8.03 3.08 -7.92
CA ILE A 145 8.60 2.20 -6.90
C ILE A 145 7.48 1.41 -6.20
N GLY A 146 6.39 2.05 -5.84
CA GLY A 146 5.22 1.42 -5.23
C GLY A 146 4.67 0.29 -6.10
N PHE A 147 4.57 0.48 -7.42
CA PHE A 147 4.14 -0.59 -8.34
C PHE A 147 4.99 -1.85 -8.20
N TYR A 148 6.31 -1.72 -8.15
CA TYR A 148 7.20 -2.87 -7.98
C TYR A 148 6.96 -3.58 -6.64
N PHE A 149 6.90 -2.86 -5.54
CA PHE A 149 6.80 -3.46 -4.21
C PHE A 149 5.41 -4.04 -3.92
N TYR A 150 4.33 -3.42 -4.40
CA TYR A 150 2.99 -4.00 -4.28
C TYR A 150 2.86 -5.27 -5.14
N GLY A 151 3.37 -5.25 -6.37
CA GLY A 151 3.40 -6.46 -7.19
C GLY A 151 4.26 -7.56 -6.59
N PHE A 152 5.36 -7.20 -5.92
CA PHE A 152 6.15 -8.14 -5.14
C PHE A 152 5.30 -8.87 -4.10
N ALA A 153 4.48 -8.13 -3.34
CA ALA A 153 3.63 -8.72 -2.31
C ALA A 153 2.66 -9.77 -2.90
N PHE A 154 2.06 -9.50 -4.06
CA PHE A 154 1.17 -10.47 -4.73
C PHE A 154 1.93 -11.69 -5.26
N LEU A 155 3.09 -11.51 -5.86
CA LEU A 155 3.92 -12.63 -6.35
C LEU A 155 4.43 -13.51 -5.21
N ASP A 156 4.69 -12.94 -4.04
CA ASP A 156 5.16 -13.70 -2.89
C ASP A 156 4.14 -14.74 -2.41
N TYR A 157 2.82 -14.45 -2.48
CA TYR A 157 1.78 -15.44 -2.15
C TYR A 157 1.86 -16.69 -3.04
N ILE A 158 2.24 -16.54 -4.30
CA ILE A 158 2.37 -17.66 -5.22
C ILE A 158 3.69 -18.40 -4.98
N ASN A 159 4.76 -17.65 -4.76
CA ASN A 159 6.08 -18.19 -4.44
C ASN A 159 6.05 -19.00 -3.13
N GLU A 160 5.28 -18.55 -2.14
CA GLU A 160 5.08 -19.28 -0.89
C GLU A 160 4.42 -20.65 -1.12
N ARG A 161 3.38 -20.72 -1.95
CA ARG A 161 2.74 -21.99 -2.30
C ARG A 161 3.66 -22.93 -3.05
N ARG A 162 4.57 -22.39 -3.85
CA ARG A 162 5.65 -23.15 -4.49
C ARG A 162 6.78 -23.54 -3.53
N ARG A 163 6.58 -23.29 -2.22
CA ARG A 163 7.53 -23.59 -1.14
C ARG A 163 8.87 -22.85 -1.27
N LEU A 164 8.90 -21.73 -1.99
CA LEU A 164 10.08 -20.88 -2.03
C LEU A 164 10.23 -20.16 -0.69
N ASN A 165 11.44 -20.14 -0.15
CA ASN A 165 11.74 -19.32 1.01
C ASN A 165 11.77 -17.82 0.64
N ILE A 166 11.84 -16.94 1.64
CA ILE A 166 11.81 -15.49 1.43
C ILE A 166 12.95 -15.03 0.49
N GLN A 167 14.15 -15.58 0.65
CA GLN A 167 15.29 -15.18 -0.20
C GLN A 167 15.11 -15.63 -1.65
N GLN A 168 14.62 -16.84 -1.86
CA GLN A 168 14.28 -17.35 -3.19
C GLN A 168 13.17 -16.52 -3.84
N SER A 169 12.15 -16.12 -3.07
CA SER A 169 11.09 -15.24 -3.56
C SER A 169 11.64 -13.88 -3.98
N ILE A 170 12.52 -13.28 -3.17
CA ILE A 170 13.22 -12.03 -3.49
C ILE A 170 14.01 -12.17 -4.79
N TYR A 171 14.77 -13.24 -4.92
CA TYR A 171 15.56 -13.52 -6.12
C TYR A 171 14.66 -13.66 -7.34
N PHE A 172 13.59 -14.44 -7.24
CA PHE A 172 12.63 -14.65 -8.32
C PHE A 172 12.03 -13.31 -8.79
N VAL A 173 11.48 -12.50 -7.88
CA VAL A 173 10.86 -11.22 -8.24
C VAL A 173 11.90 -10.23 -8.78
N SER A 174 13.13 -10.26 -8.28
CA SER A 174 14.20 -9.42 -8.81
C SER A 174 14.58 -9.75 -10.25
N LYS A 175 14.37 -10.98 -10.69
CA LYS A 175 14.55 -11.41 -12.10
C LYS A 175 13.34 -11.06 -12.97
N HIS A 176 12.15 -11.00 -12.38
CA HIS A 176 10.89 -10.73 -13.09
C HIS A 176 10.29 -9.36 -12.69
N LYS A 177 11.14 -8.31 -12.65
CA LYS A 177 10.73 -6.95 -12.21
C LYS A 177 9.56 -6.40 -13.02
N GLY A 178 9.55 -6.64 -14.33
CA GLY A 178 8.47 -6.19 -15.21
C GLY A 178 7.11 -6.80 -14.83
N LEU A 179 7.08 -8.08 -14.46
CA LEU A 179 5.88 -8.76 -13.98
C LEU A 179 5.40 -8.13 -12.65
N ALA A 180 6.32 -7.89 -11.70
CA ALA A 180 5.97 -7.24 -10.45
C ALA A 180 5.39 -5.84 -10.69
N ILE A 181 6.03 -5.02 -11.53
CA ILE A 181 5.53 -3.68 -11.87
C ILE A 181 4.14 -3.75 -12.52
N ALA A 182 3.92 -4.66 -13.45
CA ALA A 182 2.63 -4.81 -14.12
C ALA A 182 1.50 -5.18 -13.15
N ILE A 183 1.72 -6.18 -12.29
CA ILE A 183 0.73 -6.60 -11.29
C ILE A 183 0.47 -5.50 -10.25
N GLY A 184 1.52 -4.88 -9.74
CA GLY A 184 1.40 -3.81 -8.75
C GLY A 184 0.76 -2.55 -9.33
N SER A 185 0.96 -2.25 -10.62
CA SER A 185 0.30 -1.13 -11.28
C SER A 185 -1.21 -1.33 -11.37
N ILE A 186 -1.69 -2.54 -11.71
CA ILE A 186 -3.13 -2.87 -11.74
C ILE A 186 -3.75 -2.59 -10.36
N TYR A 187 -3.12 -3.09 -9.29
CA TYR A 187 -3.59 -2.87 -7.93
C TYR A 187 -3.60 -1.39 -7.55
N SER A 188 -2.45 -0.73 -7.71
CA SER A 188 -2.23 0.63 -7.22
C SER A 188 -3.04 1.68 -7.97
N ILE A 189 -3.15 1.57 -9.31
CA ILE A 189 -3.86 2.57 -10.11
C ILE A 189 -5.34 2.64 -9.71
N PHE A 190 -6.00 1.50 -9.50
CA PHE A 190 -7.41 1.50 -9.09
C PHE A 190 -7.61 2.07 -7.69
N PHE A 191 -6.74 1.73 -6.74
CA PHE A 191 -6.81 2.30 -5.40
C PHE A 191 -6.48 3.79 -5.38
N LEU A 192 -5.41 4.21 -6.05
CA LEU A 192 -5.02 5.62 -6.11
C LEU A 192 -6.08 6.47 -6.82
N SER A 193 -6.72 5.95 -7.88
CA SER A 193 -7.81 6.64 -8.57
C SER A 193 -9.01 6.85 -7.66
N PHE A 194 -9.46 5.79 -6.96
CA PHE A 194 -10.53 5.89 -5.97
C PHE A 194 -10.20 6.91 -4.88
N PHE A 195 -8.99 6.82 -4.34
CA PHE A 195 -8.53 7.70 -3.29
C PHE A 195 -8.51 9.17 -3.71
N TYR A 196 -8.00 9.45 -4.91
CA TYR A 196 -8.00 10.79 -5.47
C TYR A 196 -9.41 11.36 -5.60
N VAL A 197 -10.33 10.57 -6.18
CA VAL A 197 -11.73 10.99 -6.35
C VAL A 197 -12.40 11.21 -5.00
N PHE A 198 -12.25 10.26 -4.07
CA PHE A 198 -12.83 10.33 -2.74
C PHE A 198 -12.37 11.57 -1.97
N ARG A 199 -11.06 11.85 -1.94
CA ARG A 199 -10.50 13.01 -1.25
C ARG A 199 -10.98 14.33 -1.82
N ASN A 200 -11.22 14.40 -3.12
CA ASN A 200 -11.65 15.64 -3.76
C ASN A 200 -13.17 15.79 -3.79
N PHE A 201 -13.92 14.71 -3.63
CA PHE A 201 -15.40 14.75 -3.68
C PHE A 201 -16.00 15.71 -2.64
N SER A 202 -15.50 15.70 -1.40
CA SER A 202 -15.98 16.58 -0.33
C SER A 202 -15.63 18.05 -0.51
N LYS A 203 -14.73 18.39 -1.46
CA LYS A 203 -14.30 19.75 -1.75
C LYS A 203 -15.05 20.39 -2.92
N LEU A 204 -15.98 19.65 -3.54
CA LEU A 204 -16.70 20.12 -4.71
C LEU A 204 -17.74 21.17 -4.35
N PRO A 205 -18.01 22.11 -5.24
CA PRO A 205 -19.10 23.08 -5.05
C PRO A 205 -20.46 22.37 -4.99
N PRO A 206 -21.46 22.94 -4.32
CA PRO A 206 -22.78 22.34 -4.15
C PRO A 206 -23.64 22.40 -5.44
N ASP A 207 -23.03 22.34 -6.60
CA ASP A 207 -23.70 22.27 -7.88
C ASP A 207 -24.13 20.84 -8.19
N THR A 208 -25.41 20.63 -8.48
CA THR A 208 -26.02 19.32 -8.66
C THR A 208 -25.42 18.53 -9.81
N SER A 209 -25.12 19.17 -10.95
CA SER A 209 -24.54 18.48 -12.12
C SER A 209 -23.13 17.97 -11.85
N THR A 210 -22.31 18.80 -11.21
CA THR A 210 -20.94 18.42 -10.80
C THR A 210 -20.97 17.31 -9.76
N GLN A 211 -21.85 17.37 -8.77
CA GLN A 211 -21.97 16.34 -7.75
C GLN A 211 -22.42 14.99 -8.32
N ILE A 212 -23.37 14.97 -9.28
CA ILE A 212 -23.79 13.73 -9.96
C ILE A 212 -22.65 13.13 -10.74
N LEU A 213 -21.92 13.93 -11.53
CA LEU A 213 -20.78 13.44 -12.31
C LEU A 213 -19.70 12.83 -11.41
N TRP A 214 -19.24 13.57 -10.42
CA TRP A 214 -18.19 13.09 -9.50
C TRP A 214 -18.67 11.94 -8.63
N GLY A 215 -19.94 11.92 -8.21
CA GLY A 215 -20.55 10.79 -7.51
C GLY A 215 -20.55 9.52 -8.36
N THR A 216 -20.85 9.64 -9.65
CA THR A 216 -20.77 8.51 -10.59
C THR A 216 -19.34 8.00 -10.75
N ILE A 217 -18.35 8.90 -10.90
CA ILE A 217 -16.93 8.54 -10.97
C ILE A 217 -16.48 7.88 -9.67
N LEU A 218 -16.96 8.36 -8.52
CA LEU A 218 -16.65 7.78 -7.21
C LEU A 218 -17.15 6.34 -7.12
N VAL A 219 -18.37 6.06 -7.55
CA VAL A 219 -18.95 4.70 -7.54
C VAL A 219 -18.17 3.79 -8.47
N ILE A 220 -17.80 4.24 -9.67
CA ILE A 220 -17.00 3.45 -10.62
C ILE A 220 -15.63 3.13 -10.04
N THR A 221 -14.91 4.14 -9.56
CA THR A 221 -13.57 3.94 -8.98
C THR A 221 -13.61 3.10 -7.71
N PHE A 222 -14.68 3.20 -6.91
CA PHE A 222 -14.94 2.33 -5.76
C PHE A 222 -15.06 0.86 -6.16
N ILE A 223 -15.85 0.54 -7.20
CA ILE A 223 -16.00 -0.83 -7.69
C ILE A 223 -14.65 -1.36 -8.21
N LEU A 224 -13.93 -0.55 -8.99
CA LEU A 224 -12.61 -0.94 -9.52
C LEU A 224 -11.60 -1.20 -8.40
N ALA A 225 -11.56 -0.36 -7.38
CA ALA A 225 -10.68 -0.55 -6.22
C ALA A 225 -11.05 -1.81 -5.41
N ALA A 226 -12.38 -2.13 -5.29
CA ALA A 226 -12.82 -3.35 -4.61
C ALA A 226 -12.36 -4.63 -5.30
N VAL A 227 -12.27 -4.60 -6.63
CA VAL A 227 -11.90 -5.75 -7.46
C VAL A 227 -10.37 -5.82 -7.68
N ALA A 228 -9.66 -4.72 -7.48
CA ALA A 228 -8.23 -4.62 -7.74
C ALA A 228 -7.36 -5.72 -7.09
N PRO A 229 -7.50 -6.07 -5.80
CA PRO A 229 -6.72 -7.15 -5.20
C PRO A 229 -7.00 -8.51 -5.84
N ILE A 230 -8.26 -8.74 -6.24
CA ILE A 230 -8.68 -9.98 -6.91
C ILE A 230 -8.04 -10.08 -8.29
N LEU A 231 -8.08 -8.99 -9.05
CA LEU A 231 -7.43 -8.91 -10.36
C LEU A 231 -5.92 -9.11 -10.24
N ALA A 232 -5.28 -8.46 -9.28
CA ALA A 232 -3.84 -8.56 -9.08
C ALA A 232 -3.40 -10.00 -8.75
N ILE A 233 -4.07 -10.68 -7.80
CA ILE A 233 -3.71 -12.06 -7.46
C ILE A 233 -4.04 -13.05 -8.57
N THR A 234 -5.14 -12.83 -9.30
CA THR A 234 -5.51 -13.67 -10.46
C THR A 234 -4.47 -13.53 -11.57
N SER A 235 -4.14 -12.29 -11.94
CA SER A 235 -3.12 -12.03 -12.96
C SER A 235 -1.76 -12.58 -12.54
N ALA A 236 -1.38 -12.43 -11.28
CA ALA A 236 -0.15 -13.01 -10.76
C ALA A 236 -0.13 -14.53 -10.87
N THR A 237 -1.23 -15.21 -10.51
CA THR A 237 -1.31 -16.68 -10.57
C THR A 237 -1.26 -17.19 -12.03
N LEU A 238 -2.00 -16.55 -12.93
CA LEU A 238 -2.00 -16.92 -14.35
C LEU A 238 -0.63 -16.71 -15.00
N SER A 239 -0.03 -15.53 -14.79
CA SER A 239 1.29 -15.21 -15.36
C SER A 239 2.38 -16.14 -14.83
N MET A 240 2.32 -16.53 -13.56
CA MET A 240 3.28 -17.48 -12.99
C MET A 240 3.10 -18.88 -13.58
N HIS A 241 1.86 -19.29 -13.86
CA HIS A 241 1.60 -20.57 -14.53
C HIS A 241 2.17 -20.57 -15.94
N GLU A 242 1.93 -19.52 -16.72
CA GLU A 242 2.41 -19.42 -18.10
C GLU A 242 3.93 -19.24 -18.21
N LEU A 243 4.56 -18.45 -17.31
CA LEU A 243 5.98 -18.12 -17.43
C LEU A 243 6.93 -19.12 -16.78
N VAL A 244 6.45 -19.94 -15.86
CA VAL A 244 7.31 -20.79 -15.03
C VAL A 244 6.96 -22.27 -15.17
N ASP A 245 5.71 -22.62 -15.47
CA ASP A 245 5.24 -24.01 -15.52
C ASP A 245 5.10 -24.54 -16.96
N LEU A 246 5.20 -23.68 -17.96
CA LEU A 246 5.28 -24.05 -19.39
C LEU A 246 6.72 -23.96 -19.90
#